data_c6148ac9476d4e38f09b082c0b40d998
#
_entry.id   c6148ac9476d4e38f09b082c0b40d998
#
_cell.length_a   1.000
_cell.length_b   1.000
_cell.length_c   1.000
_cell.angle_alpha   90.00
_cell.angle_beta   90.00
_cell.angle_gamma   90.00
#
_symmetry.space_group_name_H-M   'P 1'
#
loop_
_entity.id
_entity.type
_entity.pdbx_description
1 polymer ?
#
loop_
_entity_poly.entity_id
_entity_poly.type
_entity_poly.pdbx_seq_one_letter_code
_entity_poly.pdbx_strand_id
1 'polypeptide(L)'
;MCILSTTITPKLVKKFVPVRKSSSRKGDNGKVLVLGGSYIYHGAPALASLAALKTGTDLVYTCVPKINVQATRAVSPNLIAVSYTHLTLPTNREV
;
A
#
# COMPACT_ATOMS: atom_id res chain seq x y z
N MET A 1 32.28 4.61 -2.06
CA MET A 1 30.92 5.13 -2.21
C MET A 1 30.49 5.05 -3.66
N CYS A 2 29.31 4.52 -3.88
CA CYS A 2 28.78 4.49 -5.23
C CYS A 2 28.25 5.86 -5.62
N ILE A 3 28.63 6.31 -6.83
CA ILE A 3 28.25 7.63 -7.30
C ILE A 3 27.34 7.53 -8.52
N LEU A 4 26.82 6.32 -8.76
CA LEU A 4 25.87 6.17 -9.85
C LEU A 4 24.56 6.85 -9.47
N SER A 5 24.15 7.76 -10.31
CA SER A 5 22.89 8.45 -10.12
C SER A 5 22.17 8.56 -11.47
N THR A 6 20.88 8.59 -11.41
CA THR A 6 20.06 8.74 -12.61
C THR A 6 19.11 9.91 -12.38
N THR A 7 19.11 10.83 -13.33
CA THR A 7 18.19 11.96 -13.29
C THR A 7 16.81 11.47 -13.68
N ILE A 8 15.81 11.78 -12.85
CA ILE A 8 14.43 11.42 -13.14
C ILE A 8 13.86 12.36 -14.19
N THR A 9 13.42 11.80 -15.28
CA THR A 9 12.81 12.55 -16.38
C THR A 9 11.46 11.94 -16.71
N PRO A 10 10.56 12.66 -17.38
CA PRO A 10 9.29 12.08 -17.82
C PRO A 10 9.46 10.83 -18.68
N LYS A 11 10.49 10.81 -19.52
CA LYS A 11 10.78 9.64 -20.35
C LYS A 11 11.17 8.43 -19.50
N LEU A 12 11.98 8.65 -18.46
CA LEU A 12 12.38 7.57 -17.56
C LEU A 12 11.17 7.04 -16.80
N VAL A 13 10.31 7.94 -16.32
CA VAL A 13 9.11 7.55 -15.58
C VAL A 13 8.20 6.70 -16.45
N LYS A 14 7.99 7.07 -17.70
CA LYS A 14 7.15 6.30 -18.62
C LYS A 14 7.67 4.88 -18.84
N LYS A 15 8.97 4.70 -18.75
CA LYS A 15 9.59 3.39 -18.92
C LYS A 15 9.20 2.42 -17.79
N PHE A 16 9.02 2.92 -16.58
CA PHE A 16 8.74 2.10 -15.42
C PHE A 16 7.25 2.04 -15.04
N VAL A 17 6.44 2.94 -15.55
CA VAL A 17 5.01 2.94 -15.26
C VAL A 17 4.30 2.12 -16.34
N PRO A 18 3.75 0.96 -15.99
CA PRO A 18 3.09 0.12 -16.98
C PRO A 18 1.77 0.73 -17.43
N VAL A 19 1.41 0.43 -18.68
CA VAL A 19 0.12 0.80 -19.20
C VAL A 19 -0.92 -0.21 -18.73
N ARG A 20 -2.01 0.28 -18.14
CA ARG A 20 -3.09 -0.60 -17.67
C ARG A 20 -3.83 -1.16 -18.89
N LYS A 21 -3.96 -2.47 -18.92
CA LYS A 21 -4.70 -3.14 -20.00
C LYS A 21 -6.20 -3.06 -19.76
N SER A 22 -6.98 -2.92 -20.83
CA SER A 22 -8.43 -2.88 -20.71
C SER A 22 -9.02 -4.20 -20.17
N SER A 23 -8.31 -5.31 -20.34
CA SER A 23 -8.71 -6.60 -19.85
C SER A 23 -8.23 -6.89 -18.43
N SER A 24 -7.54 -5.96 -17.80
CA SER A 24 -6.98 -6.21 -16.47
C SER A 24 -8.08 -6.37 -15.44
N ARG A 25 -7.83 -7.27 -14.49
CA ARG A 25 -8.73 -7.58 -13.39
C ARG A 25 -8.17 -7.03 -12.10
N LYS A 26 -9.00 -7.05 -11.05
CA LYS A 26 -8.57 -6.61 -9.73
C LYS A 26 -7.38 -7.43 -9.26
N GLY A 27 -6.29 -6.75 -8.93
CA GLY A 27 -5.05 -7.37 -8.52
C GLY A 27 -4.00 -7.48 -9.60
N ASP A 28 -4.38 -7.37 -10.88
CA ASP A 28 -3.43 -7.48 -11.99
C ASP A 28 -2.46 -6.31 -12.04
N ASN A 29 -2.84 -5.17 -11.49
CA ASN A 29 -2.02 -3.95 -11.50
C ASN A 29 -1.29 -3.72 -10.20
N GLY A 30 -1.19 -4.77 -9.39
CA GLY A 30 -0.39 -4.73 -8.17
C GLY A 30 -1.20 -4.79 -6.90
N LYS A 31 -0.56 -5.33 -5.89
CA LYS A 31 -1.07 -5.40 -4.53
C LYS A 31 -0.01 -4.86 -3.61
N VAL A 32 -0.40 -4.03 -2.65
CA VAL A 32 0.53 -3.41 -1.72
C VAL A 32 0.06 -3.68 -0.31
N LEU A 33 1.00 -4.02 0.56
CA LEU A 33 0.75 -4.13 1.99
C LEU A 33 1.51 -3.01 2.68
N VAL A 34 0.77 -2.17 3.41
CA VAL A 34 1.35 -1.12 4.23
C VAL A 34 1.22 -1.53 5.68
N LEU A 35 2.35 -1.63 6.36
CA LEU A 35 2.42 -1.97 7.78
C LEU A 35 2.92 -0.76 8.55
N GLY A 36 2.20 -0.34 9.55
CA GLY A 36 2.70 0.79 10.31
C GLY A 36 1.71 1.33 11.32
N GLY A 37 2.07 2.46 11.88
CA GLY A 37 1.24 3.13 12.83
C GLY A 37 1.50 2.70 14.26
N SER A 38 1.08 3.56 15.19
CA SER A 38 1.13 3.29 16.61
C SER A 38 -0.12 3.88 17.25
N TYR A 39 -0.25 3.69 18.53
CA TYR A 39 -1.38 4.25 19.25
C TYR A 39 -1.49 5.77 19.06
N ILE A 40 -0.36 6.46 19.05
CA ILE A 40 -0.34 7.91 18.95
C ILE A 40 -0.23 8.37 17.50
N TYR A 41 0.65 7.72 16.72
CA TYR A 41 0.92 8.14 15.35
C TYR A 41 0.20 7.21 14.38
N HIS A 42 -1.03 7.53 14.05
CA HIS A 42 -1.90 6.65 13.28
C HIS A 42 -2.12 7.07 11.82
N GLY A 43 -1.63 8.24 11.44
CA GLY A 43 -1.94 8.77 10.10
C GLY A 43 -1.02 8.31 8.99
N ALA A 44 0.23 7.97 9.31
CA ALA A 44 1.21 7.63 8.29
C ALA A 44 0.81 6.42 7.42
N PRO A 45 0.29 5.31 7.98
CA PRO A 45 -0.15 4.21 7.13
C PRO A 45 -1.27 4.59 6.18
N ALA A 46 -2.21 5.44 6.63
CA ALA A 46 -3.30 5.89 5.78
C ALA A 46 -2.77 6.75 4.63
N LEU A 47 -1.84 7.64 4.91
CA LEU A 47 -1.24 8.48 3.87
C LEU A 47 -0.47 7.63 2.85
N ALA A 48 0.31 6.69 3.31
CA ALA A 48 1.05 5.80 2.42
C ALA A 48 0.10 4.97 1.56
N SER A 49 -0.97 4.48 2.15
CA SER A 49 -1.96 3.66 1.44
C SER A 49 -2.70 4.47 0.37
N LEU A 50 -3.08 5.70 0.70
CA LEU A 50 -3.73 6.58 -0.27
C LEU A 50 -2.78 6.90 -1.43
N ALA A 51 -1.51 7.12 -1.14
CA ALA A 51 -0.51 7.36 -2.18
C ALA A 51 -0.38 6.15 -3.09
N ALA A 52 -0.37 4.95 -2.53
CA ALA A 52 -0.30 3.73 -3.32
C ALA A 52 -1.51 3.59 -4.25
N LEU A 53 -2.71 3.90 -3.76
CA LEU A 53 -3.91 3.87 -4.60
C LEU A 53 -3.82 4.87 -5.74
N LYS A 54 -3.26 6.06 -5.48
CA LYS A 54 -3.13 7.09 -6.50
C LYS A 54 -2.15 6.72 -7.61
N THR A 55 -1.23 5.82 -7.35
CA THR A 55 -0.28 5.39 -8.37
C THR A 55 -0.86 4.34 -9.32
N GLY A 56 -2.06 3.84 -9.05
CA GLY A 56 -2.70 2.86 -9.92
C GLY A 56 -2.70 1.43 -9.39
N THR A 57 -2.29 1.22 -8.16
CA THR A 57 -2.34 -0.09 -7.52
C THR A 57 -3.78 -0.52 -7.30
N ASP A 58 -4.10 -1.76 -7.63
CA ASP A 58 -5.48 -2.26 -7.53
C ASP A 58 -5.92 -2.53 -6.09
N LEU A 59 -5.05 -3.11 -5.28
CA LEU A 59 -5.38 -3.50 -3.92
C LEU A 59 -4.34 -2.98 -2.95
N VAL A 60 -4.79 -2.32 -1.90
CA VAL A 60 -3.91 -1.84 -0.83
C VAL A 60 -4.45 -2.35 0.50
N TYR A 61 -3.63 -3.14 1.18
CA TYR A 61 -3.93 -3.63 2.51
C TYR A 61 -3.16 -2.79 3.51
N THR A 62 -3.87 -2.20 4.46
CA THR A 62 -3.27 -1.34 5.48
C THR A 62 -3.36 -2.06 6.82
N CYS A 63 -2.22 -2.49 7.33
CA CYS A 63 -2.14 -3.23 8.58
C CYS A 63 -1.70 -2.28 9.69
N VAL A 64 -2.56 -2.08 10.68
CA VAL A 64 -2.37 -1.09 11.75
C VAL A 64 -2.69 -1.73 13.10
N PRO A 65 -2.31 -1.08 14.20
CA PRO A 65 -2.76 -1.53 15.51
C PRO A 65 -4.28 -1.58 15.59
N LYS A 66 -4.82 -2.52 16.32
CA LYS A 66 -6.25 -2.76 16.40
C LYS A 66 -7.05 -1.48 16.71
N ILE A 67 -6.52 -0.64 17.58
CA ILE A 67 -7.21 0.58 17.97
C ILE A 67 -7.41 1.55 16.80
N ASN A 68 -6.56 1.46 15.77
CA ASN A 68 -6.60 2.38 14.64
C ASN A 68 -7.39 1.85 13.45
N VAL A 69 -7.89 0.61 13.51
CA VAL A 69 -8.55 -0.01 12.37
C VAL A 69 -9.77 0.79 11.90
N GLN A 70 -10.63 1.19 12.84
CA GLN A 70 -11.83 1.91 12.47
C GLN A 70 -11.52 3.30 11.90
N ALA A 71 -10.54 3.98 12.49
CA ALA A 71 -10.11 5.27 11.96
C ALA A 71 -9.53 5.15 10.55
N THR A 72 -8.77 4.10 10.30
CA THR A 72 -8.20 3.85 8.99
C THR A 72 -9.29 3.54 7.95
N ARG A 73 -10.28 2.76 8.33
CA ARG A 73 -11.41 2.46 7.45
C ARG A 73 -12.17 3.72 7.05
N ALA A 74 -12.26 4.68 7.97
CA ALA A 74 -12.99 5.91 7.74
C ALA A 74 -12.29 6.84 6.73
N VAL A 75 -11.02 6.63 6.48
CA VAL A 75 -10.25 7.47 5.54
C VAL A 75 -10.73 7.26 4.11
N SER A 76 -10.92 6.02 3.72
CA SER A 76 -11.38 5.72 2.36
C SER A 76 -11.96 4.32 2.31
N PRO A 77 -13.09 4.12 1.62
CA PRO A 77 -13.65 2.78 1.43
C PRO A 77 -12.79 1.90 0.53
N ASN A 78 -11.82 2.47 -0.14
CA ASN A 78 -10.93 1.71 -1.02
C ASN A 78 -9.76 1.06 -0.27
N LEU A 79 -9.56 1.40 1.00
CA LEU A 79 -8.51 0.80 1.80
C LEU A 79 -9.05 -0.44 2.52
N ILE A 80 -8.26 -1.50 2.51
CA ILE A 80 -8.58 -2.71 3.24
C ILE A 80 -7.77 -2.67 4.53
N ALA A 81 -8.40 -2.23 5.61
CA ALA A 81 -7.73 -2.07 6.89
C ALA A 81 -7.85 -3.34 7.71
N VAL A 82 -6.72 -3.83 8.20
CA VAL A 82 -6.65 -5.01 9.05
C VAL A 82 -5.78 -4.69 10.26
N SER A 83 -5.95 -5.47 11.33
CA SER A 83 -5.13 -5.28 12.51
C SER A 83 -3.96 -6.25 12.53
N TYR A 84 -2.91 -5.88 13.29
CA TYR A 84 -1.77 -6.77 13.47
C TYR A 84 -2.17 -8.13 14.03
N THR A 85 -3.19 -8.14 14.89
CA THR A 85 -3.63 -9.38 15.53
C THR A 85 -4.29 -10.33 14.52
N HIS A 86 -4.74 -9.81 13.39
CA HIS A 86 -5.37 -10.60 12.35
C HIS A 86 -4.45 -10.87 11.17
N LEU A 87 -3.25 -10.32 11.20
CA LEU A 87 -2.30 -10.55 10.12
C LEU A 87 -1.70 -11.93 10.26
N THR A 88 -1.97 -12.77 9.28
CA THR A 88 -1.39 -14.10 9.23
C THR A 88 -0.51 -14.19 8.00
N LEU A 89 0.78 -14.36 8.23
CA LEU A 89 1.71 -14.57 7.13
C LEU A 89 1.57 -16.00 6.61
N PRO A 90 1.88 -16.25 5.34
CA PRO A 90 1.77 -17.59 4.78
C PRO A 90 2.55 -18.65 5.57
N THR A 91 3.63 -18.25 6.22
CA THR A 91 4.50 -19.16 6.97
C THR A 91 4.20 -19.16 8.46
N ASN A 92 3.28 -18.33 8.93
CA ASN A 92 2.99 -18.21 10.36
C ASN A 92 1.49 -18.06 10.56
N ARG A 93 0.81 -19.15 10.42
CA ARG A 93 -0.64 -19.17 10.49
C ARG A 93 -1.18 -19.27 11.91
N GLU A 94 -0.30 -19.50 12.86
CA GLU A 94 -0.67 -19.70 14.25
C GLU A 94 -0.79 -18.40 15.06
N VAL A 95 -0.44 -17.31 14.47
CA VAL A 95 -0.47 -16.02 15.15
C VAL A 95 -1.89 -15.54 15.38
#